data_694a0510103d5461b47a27deb4545ac9
#
_entry.id   694a0510103d5461b47a27deb4545ac9
#
_cell.length_a   1.000
_cell.length_b   1.000
_cell.length_c   1.000
_cell.angle_alpha   90.00
_cell.angle_beta   90.00
_cell.angle_gamma   90.00
#
_symmetry.space_group_name_H-M   'P 1'
#
loop_
_entity.id
_entity.type
_entity.pdbx_description
1 polymer ?
#
loop_
_entity_poly.entity_id
_entity_poly.type
_entity_poly.pdbx_seq_one_letter_code
_entity_poly.pdbx_strand_id
1 'polypeptide(L)'
;YGASGRGKSTLGLTLAGLLTPLNGRVVYGDTPLTSFSPAALASRVSFYAEDAHVFATSLRENIRVVRGDLTDAEIHHALDLAGLGGWVSGLASGLDTILGSGGEDVSGGERRRLLLARAIAHGAPVTILDEPTEHLNLDLAAELMDGILTPGAFFAADATVIVITHDQRFKESGAAVLDLDAHTTHEGSTHVERHKNQ
;
A
#
# COMPACT_ATOMS: atom_id res chain seq x y z
N TYR A 1 9.76 -7.70 -0.64
CA TYR A 1 9.81 -8.41 -1.92
C TYR A 1 9.68 -9.92 -1.73
N GLY A 2 9.19 -10.63 -2.74
CA GLY A 2 9.12 -12.09 -2.79
C GLY A 2 8.12 -12.57 -3.84
N ALA A 3 8.23 -13.86 -4.24
CA ALA A 3 7.31 -14.49 -5.19
C ALA A 3 5.85 -14.47 -4.67
N SER A 4 4.88 -14.69 -5.57
CA SER A 4 3.47 -14.82 -5.17
C SER A 4 3.28 -15.98 -4.18
N GLY A 5 2.40 -15.81 -3.19
CA GLY A 5 2.13 -16.83 -2.17
C GLY A 5 3.17 -16.91 -1.01
N ARG A 6 4.19 -16.06 -0.97
CA ARG A 6 5.21 -16.05 0.09
C ARG A 6 4.77 -15.33 1.38
N GLY A 7 3.53 -14.92 1.50
CA GLY A 7 3.01 -14.26 2.69
C GLY A 7 3.31 -12.77 2.77
N LYS A 8 3.67 -12.09 1.67
CA LYS A 8 3.93 -10.64 1.62
C LYS A 8 2.76 -9.82 2.17
N SER A 9 1.56 -10.02 1.61
CA SER A 9 0.35 -9.31 2.07
C SER A 9 0.00 -9.65 3.52
N THR A 10 0.19 -10.93 3.93
CA THR A 10 0.02 -11.34 5.34
C THR A 10 0.98 -10.58 6.27
N LEU A 11 2.24 -10.42 5.87
CA LEU A 11 3.20 -9.60 6.61
C LEU A 11 2.75 -8.15 6.67
N GLY A 12 2.32 -7.55 5.54
CA GLY A 12 1.79 -6.19 5.48
C GLY A 12 0.59 -5.99 6.41
N LEU A 13 -0.38 -6.89 6.38
CA LEU A 13 -1.54 -6.88 7.28
C LEU A 13 -1.14 -7.01 8.75
N THR A 14 -0.11 -7.82 9.04
CA THR A 14 0.42 -7.97 10.41
C THR A 14 1.12 -6.69 10.87
N LEU A 15 1.92 -6.06 10.00
CA LEU A 15 2.58 -4.78 10.28
C LEU A 15 1.56 -3.64 10.46
N ALA A 16 0.44 -3.69 9.77
CA ALA A 16 -0.67 -2.75 9.94
C ALA A 16 -1.51 -3.01 11.20
N GLY A 17 -1.26 -4.09 11.94
CA GLY A 17 -2.06 -4.48 13.10
C GLY A 17 -3.43 -5.06 12.77
N LEU A 18 -3.67 -5.41 11.50
CA LEU A 18 -4.92 -6.03 11.02
C LEU A 18 -4.93 -7.56 11.24
N LEU A 19 -3.74 -8.16 11.39
CA LEU A 19 -3.56 -9.54 11.79
C LEU A 19 -2.65 -9.61 13.02
N THR A 20 -2.98 -10.52 13.94
CA THR A 20 -2.12 -10.80 15.10
C THR A 20 -1.00 -11.75 14.71
N PRO A 21 0.28 -11.45 15.00
CA PRO A 21 1.38 -12.37 14.73
C PRO A 21 1.24 -13.64 15.57
N LEU A 22 1.57 -14.80 15.00
CA LEU A 22 1.59 -16.08 15.74
C LEU A 22 2.66 -16.09 16.83
N ASN A 23 3.80 -15.47 16.56
CA ASN A 23 4.91 -15.31 17.49
C ASN A 23 5.51 -13.90 17.34
N GLY A 24 6.12 -13.40 18.42
CA GLY A 24 6.72 -12.08 18.41
C GLY A 24 5.71 -10.96 18.64
N ARG A 25 6.10 -9.74 18.28
CA ARG A 25 5.25 -8.55 18.40
C ARG A 25 5.63 -7.52 17.33
N VAL A 26 4.67 -6.69 16.95
CA VAL A 26 4.90 -5.49 16.13
C VAL A 26 4.86 -4.28 17.04
N VAL A 27 5.77 -3.35 16.84
CA VAL A 27 5.86 -2.09 17.59
C VAL A 27 5.87 -0.89 16.63
N TYR A 28 5.29 0.22 17.08
CA TYR A 28 5.44 1.53 16.47
C TYR A 28 6.30 2.38 17.42
N GLY A 29 7.52 2.68 17.00
CA GLY A 29 8.56 3.11 17.95
C GLY A 29 8.79 2.02 19.00
N ASP A 30 8.65 2.38 20.27
CA ASP A 30 8.80 1.45 21.40
C ASP A 30 7.45 0.87 21.90
N THR A 31 6.34 1.26 21.28
CA THR A 31 4.99 0.92 21.75
C THR A 31 4.42 -0.24 20.94
N PRO A 32 4.01 -1.37 21.57
CA PRO A 32 3.32 -2.45 20.86
C PRO A 32 2.04 -1.97 20.20
N LEU A 33 1.75 -2.44 18.97
CA LEU A 33 0.52 -2.04 18.25
C LEU A 33 -0.75 -2.38 19.03
N THR A 34 -0.73 -3.44 19.83
CA THR A 34 -1.85 -3.87 20.68
C THR A 34 -2.20 -2.87 21.79
N SER A 35 -1.33 -1.90 22.07
CA SER A 35 -1.56 -0.84 23.06
C SER A 35 -2.36 0.35 22.49
N PHE A 36 -2.51 0.44 21.16
CA PHE A 36 -3.28 1.50 20.53
C PHE A 36 -4.76 1.13 20.42
N SER A 37 -5.65 2.12 20.58
CA SER A 37 -7.03 1.95 20.13
C SER A 37 -7.08 1.84 18.60
N PRO A 38 -8.12 1.19 18.02
CA PRO A 38 -8.25 1.09 16.56
C PRO A 38 -8.15 2.44 15.83
N ALA A 39 -8.79 3.48 16.36
CA ALA A 39 -8.74 4.82 15.78
C ALA A 39 -7.33 5.44 15.87
N ALA A 40 -6.64 5.26 17.00
CA ALA A 40 -5.28 5.75 17.18
C ALA A 40 -4.27 5.00 16.30
N LEU A 41 -4.50 3.72 16.02
CA LEU A 41 -3.68 2.95 15.10
C LEU A 41 -3.94 3.38 13.65
N ALA A 42 -5.20 3.48 13.23
CA ALA A 42 -5.59 3.88 11.88
C ALA A 42 -5.06 5.26 11.49
N SER A 43 -4.90 6.19 12.44
CA SER A 43 -4.29 7.51 12.17
C SER A 43 -2.76 7.46 12.04
N ARG A 44 -2.10 6.33 12.31
CA ARG A 44 -0.64 6.17 12.28
C ARG A 44 -0.16 5.22 11.23
N VAL A 45 -0.90 4.14 11.02
CA VAL A 45 -0.52 3.07 10.09
C VAL A 45 -1.68 2.82 9.14
N SER A 46 -1.44 2.94 7.86
CA SER A 46 -2.42 2.66 6.81
C SER A 46 -1.94 1.50 5.93
N PHE A 47 -2.88 0.66 5.50
CA PHE A 47 -2.65 -0.45 4.58
C PHE A 47 -3.59 -0.35 3.39
N TYR A 48 -3.03 -0.32 2.19
CA TYR A 48 -3.76 -0.28 0.93
C TYR A 48 -3.55 -1.59 0.18
N ALA A 49 -4.57 -2.44 0.25
CA ALA A 49 -4.60 -3.74 -0.40
C ALA A 49 -4.70 -3.60 -1.92
N GLU A 50 -4.19 -4.59 -2.63
CA GLU A 50 -4.28 -4.69 -4.08
C GLU A 50 -5.72 -4.61 -4.60
N ASP A 51 -6.68 -5.23 -3.90
CA ASP A 51 -8.09 -5.37 -4.27
C ASP A 51 -9.02 -4.39 -3.54
N ALA A 52 -8.47 -3.31 -2.94
CA ALA A 52 -9.28 -2.38 -2.19
C ALA A 52 -10.42 -1.77 -3.01
N HIS A 53 -11.57 -1.59 -2.36
CA HIS A 53 -12.84 -1.28 -3.01
C HIS A 53 -12.93 0.18 -3.51
N VAL A 54 -13.52 0.37 -4.70
CA VAL A 54 -14.02 1.66 -5.18
C VAL A 54 -15.52 1.71 -4.89
N PHE A 55 -15.94 2.70 -4.13
CA PHE A 55 -17.33 2.84 -3.69
C PHE A 55 -18.20 3.45 -4.79
N ALA A 56 -19.45 3.02 -4.89
CA ALA A 56 -20.46 3.57 -5.80
C ALA A 56 -20.94 4.95 -5.28
N THR A 57 -20.05 5.93 -5.27
CA THR A 57 -20.28 7.30 -4.82
C THR A 57 -19.37 8.25 -5.62
N SER A 58 -19.39 9.55 -5.32
CA SER A 58 -18.56 10.51 -6.05
C SER A 58 -17.06 10.23 -5.91
N LEU A 59 -16.26 10.68 -6.89
CA LEU A 59 -14.81 10.63 -6.82
C LEU A 59 -14.31 11.34 -5.54
N ARG A 60 -14.88 12.49 -5.19
CA ARG A 60 -14.61 13.22 -3.95
C ARG A 60 -14.74 12.33 -2.72
N GLU A 61 -15.89 11.67 -2.55
CA GLU A 61 -16.15 10.80 -1.39
C GLU A 61 -15.27 9.54 -1.42
N ASN A 62 -14.91 9.05 -2.60
CA ASN A 62 -13.95 7.97 -2.74
C ASN A 62 -12.57 8.33 -2.19
N ILE A 63 -12.13 9.58 -2.28
CA ILE A 63 -10.87 10.02 -1.66
C ILE A 63 -11.09 10.35 -0.17
N ARG A 64 -12.18 11.02 0.18
CA ARG A 64 -12.50 11.43 1.57
C ARG A 64 -12.70 10.27 2.54
N VAL A 65 -12.88 9.04 2.06
CA VAL A 65 -13.01 7.85 2.91
C VAL A 65 -11.85 7.66 3.90
N VAL A 66 -10.68 8.18 3.57
CA VAL A 66 -9.48 8.10 4.43
C VAL A 66 -9.41 9.24 5.46
N ARG A 67 -9.95 10.41 5.10
CA ARG A 67 -9.98 11.61 5.96
C ARG A 67 -11.07 12.55 5.46
N GLY A 68 -12.12 12.72 6.25
CA GLY A 68 -13.33 13.45 5.83
C GLY A 68 -13.17 14.96 5.68
N ASP A 69 -12.11 15.55 6.24
CA ASP A 69 -11.81 17.00 6.21
C ASP A 69 -10.97 17.45 5.00
N LEU A 70 -10.65 16.54 4.07
CA LEU A 70 -9.89 16.87 2.87
C LEU A 70 -10.57 17.99 2.05
N THR A 71 -9.81 19.01 1.73
CA THR A 71 -10.23 20.04 0.77
C THR A 71 -10.16 19.53 -0.68
N ASP A 72 -10.88 20.17 -1.59
CA ASP A 72 -10.80 19.83 -3.01
C ASP A 72 -9.40 20.02 -3.59
N ALA A 73 -8.65 21.00 -3.10
CA ALA A 73 -7.27 21.22 -3.50
C ALA A 73 -6.34 20.05 -3.09
N GLU A 74 -6.49 19.52 -1.87
CA GLU A 74 -5.73 18.33 -1.42
C GLU A 74 -6.12 17.09 -2.21
N ILE A 75 -7.41 16.93 -2.54
CA ILE A 75 -7.91 15.83 -3.37
C ILE A 75 -7.31 15.90 -4.77
N HIS A 76 -7.38 17.07 -5.44
CA HIS A 76 -6.78 17.26 -6.77
C HIS A 76 -5.27 16.99 -6.73
N HIS A 77 -4.57 17.52 -5.75
CA HIS A 77 -3.13 17.29 -5.59
C HIS A 77 -2.78 15.79 -5.48
N ALA A 78 -3.51 15.03 -4.67
CA ALA A 78 -3.31 13.60 -4.54
C ALA A 78 -3.62 12.82 -5.84
N LEU A 79 -4.67 13.23 -6.56
CA LEU A 79 -5.03 12.65 -7.86
C LEU A 79 -3.98 12.98 -8.93
N ASP A 80 -3.43 14.18 -8.94
CA ASP A 80 -2.37 14.60 -9.86
C ASP A 80 -1.09 13.78 -9.61
N LEU A 81 -0.64 13.66 -8.36
CA LEU A 81 0.52 12.85 -7.99
C LEU A 81 0.34 11.36 -8.35
N ALA A 82 -0.89 10.83 -8.24
CA ALA A 82 -1.21 9.48 -8.67
C ALA A 82 -1.38 9.33 -10.20
N GLY A 83 -1.10 10.37 -10.99
CA GLY A 83 -1.21 10.37 -12.45
C GLY A 83 -2.66 10.33 -12.97
N LEU A 84 -3.64 10.79 -12.17
CA LEU A 84 -5.06 10.82 -12.53
C LEU A 84 -5.58 12.19 -12.98
N GLY A 85 -4.76 13.25 -12.95
CA GLY A 85 -5.18 14.61 -13.26
C GLY A 85 -5.82 14.75 -14.65
N GLY A 86 -5.23 14.13 -15.68
CA GLY A 86 -5.78 14.11 -17.03
C GLY A 86 -7.12 13.38 -17.12
N TRP A 87 -7.27 12.25 -16.39
CA TRP A 87 -8.53 11.51 -16.32
C TRP A 87 -9.62 12.34 -15.65
N VAL A 88 -9.34 12.95 -14.50
CA VAL A 88 -10.29 13.81 -13.76
C VAL A 88 -10.73 15.00 -14.60
N SER A 89 -9.81 15.62 -15.33
CA SER A 89 -10.12 16.75 -16.24
C SER A 89 -11.06 16.37 -17.40
N GLY A 90 -11.09 15.09 -17.78
CA GLY A 90 -11.99 14.54 -18.78
C GLY A 90 -13.39 14.20 -18.25
N LEU A 91 -13.58 14.13 -16.92
CA LEU A 91 -14.88 13.82 -16.33
C LEU A 91 -15.84 15.01 -16.37
N ALA A 92 -17.06 14.81 -16.88
CA ALA A 92 -18.04 15.89 -17.06
C ALA A 92 -18.41 16.61 -15.75
N SER A 93 -18.38 15.89 -14.61
CA SER A 93 -18.70 16.42 -13.28
C SER A 93 -17.47 16.53 -12.38
N GLY A 94 -16.25 16.36 -12.90
CA GLY A 94 -15.01 16.42 -12.11
C GLY A 94 -15.07 15.54 -10.86
N LEU A 95 -14.78 16.11 -9.69
CA LEU A 95 -14.82 15.39 -8.40
C LEU A 95 -16.22 14.89 -8.01
N ASP A 96 -17.29 15.44 -8.55
CA ASP A 96 -18.66 15.01 -8.25
C ASP A 96 -19.14 13.86 -9.16
N THR A 97 -18.29 13.38 -10.05
CA THR A 97 -18.58 12.21 -10.88
C THR A 97 -18.78 10.98 -10.01
N ILE A 98 -19.92 10.32 -10.19
CA ILE A 98 -20.24 9.04 -9.49
C ILE A 98 -19.43 7.93 -10.16
N LEU A 99 -18.74 7.14 -9.36
CA LEU A 99 -17.95 5.99 -9.80
C LEU A 99 -18.70 4.67 -9.56
N GLY A 100 -18.33 3.62 -10.29
CA GLY A 100 -18.84 2.27 -10.08
C GLY A 100 -20.25 2.04 -10.63
N SER A 101 -21.00 1.13 -10.02
CA SER A 101 -22.29 0.65 -10.52
C SER A 101 -23.30 1.78 -10.73
N GLY A 102 -23.63 2.06 -11.99
CA GLY A 102 -24.56 3.13 -12.40
C GLY A 102 -23.91 4.50 -12.63
N GLY A 103 -22.57 4.60 -12.54
CA GLY A 103 -21.78 5.80 -12.84
C GLY A 103 -20.66 5.50 -13.82
N GLU A 104 -19.60 6.31 -13.77
CA GLU A 104 -18.41 6.14 -14.62
C GLU A 104 -17.68 4.82 -14.28
N ASP A 105 -17.38 4.04 -15.31
CA ASP A 105 -16.58 2.83 -15.15
C ASP A 105 -15.11 3.20 -14.89
N VAL A 106 -14.51 2.51 -13.91
CA VAL A 106 -13.11 2.70 -13.52
C VAL A 106 -12.29 1.52 -14.00
N SER A 107 -11.36 1.74 -14.90
CA SER A 107 -10.42 0.72 -15.37
C SER A 107 -9.54 0.19 -14.24
N GLY A 108 -8.92 -0.97 -14.43
CA GLY A 108 -8.00 -1.55 -13.43
C GLY A 108 -6.85 -0.61 -13.07
N GLY A 109 -6.26 0.08 -14.08
CA GLY A 109 -5.19 1.03 -13.87
C GLY A 109 -5.63 2.31 -13.15
N GLU A 110 -6.82 2.84 -13.45
CA GLU A 110 -7.41 3.99 -12.74
C GLU A 110 -7.75 3.62 -11.30
N ARG A 111 -8.32 2.43 -11.07
CA ARG A 111 -8.59 1.91 -9.73
C ARG A 111 -7.30 1.87 -8.90
N ARG A 112 -6.22 1.32 -9.42
CA ARG A 112 -4.93 1.22 -8.74
C ARG A 112 -4.40 2.60 -8.36
N ARG A 113 -4.42 3.54 -9.29
CA ARG A 113 -4.00 4.92 -9.05
C ARG A 113 -4.93 5.67 -8.08
N LEU A 114 -6.22 5.36 -8.09
CA LEU A 114 -7.18 5.91 -7.11
C LEU A 114 -6.84 5.46 -5.69
N LEU A 115 -6.43 4.20 -5.50
CA LEU A 115 -5.96 3.71 -4.21
C LEU A 115 -4.66 4.38 -3.77
N LEU A 116 -3.74 4.63 -4.72
CA LEU A 116 -2.52 5.40 -4.44
C LEU A 116 -2.87 6.85 -4.06
N ALA A 117 -3.81 7.50 -4.75
CA ALA A 117 -4.29 8.84 -4.39
C ALA A 117 -4.89 8.88 -2.97
N ARG A 118 -5.65 7.84 -2.56
CA ARG A 118 -6.11 7.70 -1.16
C ARG A 118 -4.95 7.65 -0.17
N ALA A 119 -3.90 6.88 -0.49
CA ALA A 119 -2.73 6.76 0.38
C ALA A 119 -2.01 8.10 0.55
N ILE A 120 -1.81 8.82 -0.56
CA ILE A 120 -1.21 10.16 -0.58
C ILE A 120 -2.06 11.15 0.24
N ALA A 121 -3.37 11.21 -0.03
CA ALA A 121 -4.30 12.11 0.66
C ALA A 121 -4.42 11.82 2.15
N HIS A 122 -4.29 10.55 2.57
CA HIS A 122 -4.29 10.18 3.98
C HIS A 122 -3.08 10.76 4.71
N GLY A 123 -1.90 10.65 4.13
CA GLY A 123 -0.67 11.17 4.74
C GLY A 123 -0.31 10.51 6.07
N ALA A 124 -0.63 9.22 6.26
CA ALA A 124 -0.30 8.50 7.48
C ALA A 124 1.23 8.42 7.69
N PRO A 125 1.74 8.50 8.95
CA PRO A 125 3.16 8.38 9.24
C PRO A 125 3.79 7.06 8.78
N VAL A 126 3.01 5.97 8.74
CA VAL A 126 3.40 4.69 8.16
C VAL A 126 2.36 4.29 7.12
N THR A 127 2.79 4.14 5.88
CA THR A 127 1.93 3.74 4.77
C THR A 127 2.45 2.44 4.15
N ILE A 128 1.58 1.43 4.06
CA ILE A 128 1.89 0.12 3.47
C ILE A 128 1.06 -0.01 2.19
N LEU A 129 1.75 -0.21 1.07
CA LEU A 129 1.16 -0.33 -0.26
C LEU A 129 1.39 -1.75 -0.80
N ASP A 130 0.32 -2.46 -1.11
CA ASP A 130 0.39 -3.82 -1.68
C ASP A 130 0.21 -3.73 -3.21
N GLU A 131 1.28 -4.06 -3.94
CA GLU A 131 1.39 -4.06 -5.40
C GLU A 131 0.87 -2.74 -6.05
N PRO A 132 1.37 -1.54 -5.63
CA PRO A 132 0.77 -0.25 -6.00
C PRO A 132 0.85 0.09 -7.49
N THR A 133 1.75 -0.55 -8.24
CA THR A 133 1.98 -0.30 -9.67
C THR A 133 1.65 -1.49 -10.57
N GLU A 134 1.04 -2.55 -10.03
CA GLU A 134 0.65 -3.71 -10.80
C GLU A 134 -0.41 -3.34 -11.88
N HIS A 135 -0.35 -3.99 -13.03
CA HIS A 135 -1.21 -3.74 -14.21
C HIS A 135 -1.07 -2.35 -14.85
N LEU A 136 -0.10 -1.54 -14.46
CA LEU A 136 0.25 -0.31 -15.14
C LEU A 136 1.28 -0.57 -16.26
N ASN A 137 1.32 0.32 -17.27
CA ASN A 137 2.42 0.28 -18.23
C ASN A 137 3.77 0.60 -17.54
N LEU A 138 4.87 0.16 -18.16
CA LEU A 138 6.19 0.19 -17.53
C LEU A 138 6.67 1.60 -17.15
N ASP A 139 6.42 2.58 -18.03
CA ASP A 139 6.90 3.95 -17.82
C ASP A 139 6.15 4.61 -16.65
N LEU A 140 4.82 4.49 -16.62
CA LEU A 140 4.00 5.01 -15.53
C LEU A 140 4.28 4.28 -14.21
N ALA A 141 4.49 2.96 -14.25
CA ALA A 141 4.86 2.19 -13.06
C ALA A 141 6.19 2.67 -12.46
N ALA A 142 7.18 2.96 -13.32
CA ALA A 142 8.48 3.48 -12.90
C ALA A 142 8.35 4.91 -12.32
N GLU A 143 7.62 5.79 -12.96
CA GLU A 143 7.36 7.16 -12.51
C GLU A 143 6.67 7.19 -11.12
N LEU A 144 5.59 6.42 -10.97
CA LEU A 144 4.85 6.36 -9.71
C LEU A 144 5.69 5.73 -8.58
N MET A 145 6.48 4.70 -8.91
CA MET A 145 7.34 4.08 -7.91
C MET A 145 8.47 5.02 -7.47
N ASP A 146 9.05 5.79 -8.38
CA ASP A 146 10.04 6.82 -8.05
C ASP A 146 9.44 7.85 -7.09
N GLY A 147 8.23 8.36 -7.38
CA GLY A 147 7.51 9.26 -6.48
C GLY A 147 7.17 8.65 -5.11
N ILE A 148 6.82 7.35 -5.06
CA ILE A 148 6.54 6.62 -3.82
C ILE A 148 7.81 6.48 -2.96
N LEU A 149 8.95 6.17 -3.58
CA LEU A 149 10.20 5.86 -2.88
C LEU A 149 11.05 7.10 -2.59
N THR A 150 10.79 8.22 -3.25
CA THR A 150 11.52 9.48 -3.02
C THR A 150 10.94 10.22 -1.80
N PRO A 151 11.73 10.40 -0.72
CA PRO A 151 11.26 11.11 0.47
C PRO A 151 10.78 12.53 0.15
N GLY A 152 9.60 12.89 0.60
CA GLY A 152 9.00 14.20 0.39
C GLY A 152 8.34 14.41 -0.98
N ALA A 153 8.35 13.42 -1.88
CA ALA A 153 7.66 13.52 -3.17
C ALA A 153 6.16 13.24 -3.03
N PHE A 154 5.76 12.01 -2.71
CA PHE A 154 4.34 11.64 -2.54
C PHE A 154 3.93 11.61 -1.06
N PHE A 155 4.84 11.28 -0.17
CA PHE A 155 4.63 11.18 1.27
C PHE A 155 5.57 12.13 2.00
N ALA A 156 5.25 12.50 3.24
CA ALA A 156 6.12 13.36 4.04
C ALA A 156 7.54 12.76 4.12
N ALA A 157 8.56 13.61 4.15
CA ALA A 157 9.96 13.17 4.09
C ALA A 157 10.37 12.27 5.28
N ASP A 158 9.67 12.37 6.41
CA ASP A 158 9.82 11.56 7.61
C ASP A 158 8.85 10.38 7.70
N ALA A 159 7.97 10.21 6.70
CA ALA A 159 7.06 9.07 6.65
C ALA A 159 7.81 7.77 6.34
N THR A 160 7.34 6.68 6.93
CA THR A 160 7.79 5.33 6.58
C THR A 160 6.86 4.76 5.51
N VAL A 161 7.39 4.48 4.33
CA VAL A 161 6.64 3.85 3.25
C VAL A 161 7.15 2.42 3.05
N ILE A 162 6.24 1.46 3.12
CA ILE A 162 6.52 0.04 2.88
C ILE A 162 5.80 -0.38 1.61
N VAL A 163 6.56 -0.77 0.60
CA VAL A 163 6.03 -1.28 -0.65
C VAL A 163 6.17 -2.80 -0.67
N ILE A 164 5.05 -3.49 -0.86
CA ILE A 164 5.01 -4.92 -1.12
C ILE A 164 4.93 -5.09 -2.63
N THR A 165 5.89 -5.81 -3.21
CA THR A 165 5.89 -6.09 -4.65
C THR A 165 6.65 -7.39 -4.98
N HIS A 166 6.32 -7.97 -6.11
CA HIS A 166 7.07 -9.06 -6.72
C HIS A 166 7.96 -8.57 -7.88
N ASP A 167 7.88 -7.28 -8.23
CA ASP A 167 8.63 -6.70 -9.34
C ASP A 167 10.09 -6.47 -8.96
N GLN A 168 10.97 -7.25 -9.58
CA GLN A 168 12.41 -7.23 -9.31
C GLN A 168 13.09 -5.92 -9.70
N ARG A 169 12.50 -5.14 -10.62
CA ARG A 169 13.07 -3.87 -11.08
C ARG A 169 13.30 -2.87 -9.95
N PHE A 170 12.49 -2.97 -8.90
CA PHE A 170 12.56 -2.05 -7.76
C PHE A 170 13.50 -2.50 -6.64
N LYS A 171 14.15 -3.67 -6.76
CA LYS A 171 15.18 -4.11 -5.80
C LYS A 171 16.39 -3.17 -5.74
N GLU A 172 16.72 -2.50 -6.84
CA GLU A 172 17.89 -1.61 -6.96
C GLU A 172 17.52 -0.13 -6.79
N SER A 173 16.34 0.17 -6.28
CA SER A 173 15.83 1.55 -6.10
C SER A 173 16.57 2.37 -5.03
N GLY A 174 17.50 1.77 -4.27
CA GLY A 174 18.16 2.41 -3.13
C GLY A 174 17.37 2.31 -1.82
N ALA A 175 16.12 1.82 -1.84
CA ALA A 175 15.35 1.54 -0.64
C ALA A 175 15.86 0.29 0.09
N ALA A 176 15.62 0.20 1.41
CA ALA A 176 15.90 -1.02 2.15
C ALA A 176 14.99 -2.16 1.66
N VAL A 177 15.56 -3.32 1.33
CA VAL A 177 14.84 -4.46 0.78
C VAL A 177 14.81 -5.62 1.78
N LEU A 178 13.60 -6.09 2.11
CA LEU A 178 13.37 -7.37 2.77
C LEU A 178 12.95 -8.40 1.70
N ASP A 179 13.82 -9.39 1.45
CA ASP A 179 13.56 -10.47 0.50
C ASP A 179 13.04 -11.72 1.23
N LEU A 180 11.73 -12.01 1.09
CA LEU A 180 11.11 -13.18 1.75
C LEU A 180 11.50 -14.51 1.09
N ASP A 181 11.98 -14.51 -0.15
CA ASP A 181 12.49 -15.73 -0.80
C ASP A 181 13.84 -16.14 -0.22
N ALA A 182 14.71 -15.18 0.14
CA ALA A 182 15.99 -15.45 0.77
C ALA A 182 15.86 -15.97 2.21
N HIS A 183 14.78 -15.65 2.92
CA HIS A 183 14.57 -16.03 4.33
C HIS A 183 13.89 -17.40 4.51
N THR A 184 13.33 -17.99 3.46
CA THR A 184 12.63 -19.30 3.54
C THR A 184 13.54 -20.52 3.32
N THR A 185 14.84 -20.35 3.08
CA THR A 185 15.79 -21.46 2.80
C THR A 185 16.38 -22.13 4.06
N HIS A 186 15.95 -21.78 5.28
CA HIS A 186 16.57 -22.30 6.51
C HIS A 186 15.67 -23.11 7.47
N GLU A 187 14.52 -23.63 7.01
CA GLU A 187 13.78 -24.64 7.78
C GLU A 187 13.60 -25.94 7.00
N GLY A 188 14.64 -26.76 6.97
CA GLY A 188 14.54 -28.06 6.28
C GLY A 188 15.81 -28.89 6.31
N SER A 189 16.53 -28.95 7.43
CA SER A 189 17.60 -29.96 7.60
C SER A 189 17.92 -30.24 9.08
N THR A 190 16.97 -30.79 9.80
CA THR A 190 17.27 -31.55 11.00
C THR A 190 17.32 -33.04 10.61
N HIS A 191 18.49 -33.50 10.19
CA HIS A 191 18.84 -34.90 10.16
C HIS A 191 18.74 -35.44 11.59
N VAL A 192 17.70 -36.20 11.89
CA VAL A 192 17.67 -37.08 13.06
C VAL A 192 18.45 -38.32 12.71
N GLU A 193 19.74 -38.37 13.05
CA GLU A 193 20.49 -39.63 13.12
C GLU A 193 19.92 -40.50 14.24
N ARG A 194 19.20 -41.54 13.82
CA ARG A 194 18.86 -42.64 14.77
C ARG A 194 20.10 -43.48 14.97
N HIS A 195 20.78 -43.32 16.09
CA HIS A 195 21.72 -44.31 16.57
C HIS A 195 20.96 -45.62 16.86
N LYS A 196 21.22 -46.63 16.03
CA LYS A 196 20.98 -48.01 16.40
C LYS A 196 22.13 -48.42 17.34
N ASN A 197 21.82 -48.65 18.60
CA ASN A 197 22.67 -49.46 19.47
C ASN A 197 22.06 -50.87 19.61
N GLN A 198 22.97 -51.80 19.44
CA GLN A 198 22.81 -53.25 19.61
C GLN A 198 22.36 -53.63 21.02
#